data_20b1ae64b0a6a55a34118abc1ffc2c4a
#
_entry.id   20b1ae64b0a6a55a34118abc1ffc2c4a
#
_cell.length_a   1.000
_cell.length_b   1.000
_cell.length_c   1.000
_cell.angle_alpha   90.00
_cell.angle_beta   90.00
_cell.angle_gamma   90.00
#
_symmetry.space_group_name_H-M   'P 1'
#
loop_
_entity.id
_entity.type
_entity.pdbx_description
1 polymer ?
#
loop_
_entity_poly.entity_id
_entity_poly.type
_entity_poly.pdbx_seq_one_letter_code
_entity_poly.pdbx_strand_id
1 'polypeptide(L)'
;DDRTSRGLGDVYKRQELNSSGQKMNVVICSNLLEKTLERYEIKDFTSIGKVNGKDLIGLVCRHPFLDQQSLIIESSHVTDEIGTGFVHTAPAHGLEDYDACKGHDFDTSSLIQADGRFLKGTPFVGEKNIQEANEIVIDVLKSKNLLLSKNKYRHSFPHCWRHKTPLFFRATPQWFISMDQNGLLDDCLKKIEEINWLPEWGKSRIDSMMADRPDWCVSR
;
A
#
# COMPACT_ATOMS: atom_id res chain seq x y z
N ASP A 1 22.09 -7.24 6.95
CA ASP A 1 21.09 -6.32 6.40
C ASP A 1 19.85 -6.40 7.27
N ASP A 2 19.78 -5.49 8.23
CA ASP A 2 18.87 -5.54 9.39
C ASP A 2 17.48 -4.92 9.07
N ARG A 3 17.17 -4.71 7.78
CA ARG A 3 15.93 -4.05 7.36
C ARG A 3 14.76 -5.00 7.09
N THR A 4 15.01 -6.29 6.97
CA THR A 4 14.00 -7.29 6.61
C THR A 4 13.25 -7.89 7.79
N SER A 5 13.64 -7.56 9.04
CA SER A 5 13.03 -8.12 10.24
C SER A 5 12.17 -7.14 11.07
N ARG A 6 12.01 -5.89 10.62
CA ARG A 6 11.41 -4.83 11.46
C ARG A 6 9.92 -5.01 11.78
N GLY A 7 9.14 -5.73 10.97
CA GLY A 7 7.74 -6.01 11.30
C GLY A 7 7.51 -7.23 12.20
N LEU A 8 8.45 -8.18 12.21
CA LEU A 8 8.31 -9.46 12.93
C LEU A 8 8.63 -9.38 14.42
N GLY A 9 9.43 -8.40 14.84
CA GLY A 9 9.84 -8.20 16.24
C GLY A 9 8.95 -7.24 17.03
N ASP A 10 8.01 -6.57 16.36
CA ASP A 10 7.21 -5.53 16.99
C ASP A 10 6.21 -6.10 17.98
N VAL A 11 6.08 -5.41 19.11
CA VAL A 11 5.08 -5.72 20.12
C VAL A 11 3.89 -4.79 19.94
N TYR A 12 2.72 -5.38 19.83
CA TYR A 12 1.44 -4.67 19.74
C TYR A 12 0.73 -4.70 21.10
N LYS A 13 0.06 -3.61 21.42
CA LYS A 13 -0.77 -3.50 22.63
C LYS A 13 -2.23 -3.40 22.24
N ARG A 14 -3.07 -4.18 22.89
CA ARG A 14 -4.53 -4.04 22.84
C ARG A 14 -4.95 -3.04 23.89
N GLN A 15 -5.69 -2.01 23.47
CA GLN A 15 -6.19 -0.93 24.33
C GLN A 15 -7.72 -0.91 24.30
N GLU A 16 -8.34 -0.70 25.46
CA GLU A 16 -9.72 -0.27 25.53
C GLU A 16 -9.75 1.26 25.58
N LEU A 17 -10.37 1.89 24.61
CA LEU A 17 -10.50 3.32 24.49
C LEU A 17 -11.91 3.75 24.86
N ASN A 18 -12.03 4.84 25.61
CA ASN A 18 -13.27 5.52 25.83
C ASN A 18 -13.31 6.79 24.98
N SER A 19 -13.99 6.72 23.84
CA SER A 19 -14.18 7.87 22.97
C SER A 19 -15.67 8.19 22.84
N SER A 20 -16.06 9.41 23.15
CA SER A 20 -17.45 9.88 23.03
C SER A 20 -18.50 8.99 23.74
N GLY A 21 -18.13 8.37 24.85
CA GLY A 21 -19.02 7.47 25.62
C GLY A 21 -19.11 6.04 25.09
N GLN A 22 -18.35 5.71 24.05
CA GLN A 22 -18.27 4.35 23.48
C GLN A 22 -16.93 3.70 23.81
N LYS A 23 -16.99 2.45 24.30
CA LYS A 23 -15.81 1.61 24.50
C LYS A 23 -15.42 0.92 23.20
N MET A 24 -14.18 1.06 22.79
CA MET A 24 -13.62 0.45 21.59
C MET A 24 -12.30 -0.23 21.92
N ASN A 25 -12.09 -1.44 21.42
CA ASN A 25 -10.82 -2.11 21.51
C ASN A 25 -9.98 -1.86 20.25
N VAL A 26 -8.77 -1.38 20.41
CA VAL A 26 -7.83 -1.15 19.33
C VAL A 26 -6.51 -1.88 19.56
N VAL A 27 -5.83 -2.25 18.50
CA VAL A 27 -4.49 -2.83 18.53
C VAL A 27 -3.55 -1.84 17.86
N ILE A 28 -2.49 -1.43 18.56
CA ILE A 28 -1.54 -0.42 18.09
C ILE A 28 -0.12 -0.91 18.43
N CYS A 29 0.84 -0.66 17.55
CA CYS A 29 2.25 -0.91 17.83
C CYS A 29 2.69 -0.16 19.10
N SER A 30 3.41 -0.85 19.98
CA SER A 30 3.78 -0.31 21.30
C SER A 30 4.55 0.99 21.21
N ASN A 31 5.46 1.11 20.22
CA ASN A 31 6.30 2.29 20.01
C ASN A 31 5.49 3.51 19.52
N LEU A 32 4.34 3.25 18.90
CA LEU A 32 3.48 4.29 18.33
C LEU A 32 2.30 4.66 19.23
N LEU A 33 2.10 3.95 20.34
CA LEU A 33 0.91 4.06 21.17
C LEU A 33 0.67 5.50 21.65
N GLU A 34 1.63 6.10 22.32
CA GLU A 34 1.49 7.44 22.89
C GLU A 34 1.26 8.50 21.81
N LYS A 35 2.07 8.49 20.75
CA LYS A 35 1.91 9.41 19.61
C LYS A 35 0.55 9.27 18.91
N THR A 36 0.05 8.04 18.82
CA THR A 36 -1.26 7.76 18.17
C THR A 36 -2.42 8.25 19.04
N LEU A 37 -2.38 7.98 20.33
CA LEU A 37 -3.44 8.41 21.26
C LEU A 37 -3.46 9.94 21.40
N GLU A 38 -2.30 10.59 21.47
CA GLU A 38 -2.20 12.05 21.47
C GLU A 38 -2.79 12.66 20.19
N ARG A 39 -2.46 12.11 19.02
CA ARG A 39 -3.00 12.56 17.72
C ARG A 39 -4.52 12.44 17.65
N TYR A 40 -5.10 11.43 18.30
CA TYR A 40 -6.54 11.19 18.33
C TYR A 40 -7.22 11.89 19.50
N GLU A 41 -6.46 12.63 20.32
CA GLU A 41 -6.94 13.34 21.52
C GLU A 41 -7.60 12.40 22.55
N ILE A 42 -7.14 11.15 22.61
CA ILE A 42 -7.65 10.12 23.52
C ILE A 42 -6.78 10.09 24.76
N LYS A 43 -7.38 10.48 25.90
CA LYS A 43 -6.71 10.51 27.21
C LYS A 43 -7.09 9.34 28.11
N ASP A 44 -8.27 8.77 27.90
CA ASP A 44 -8.79 7.69 28.72
C ASP A 44 -8.67 6.35 27.97
N PHE A 45 -7.73 5.53 28.41
CA PHE A 45 -7.48 4.22 27.84
C PHE A 45 -6.92 3.24 28.86
N THR A 46 -7.18 1.95 28.64
CA THR A 46 -6.64 0.87 29.47
C THR A 46 -5.93 -0.16 28.61
N SER A 47 -4.70 -0.51 28.96
CA SER A 47 -3.97 -1.59 28.30
C SER A 47 -4.53 -2.94 28.73
N ILE A 48 -5.04 -3.73 27.79
CA ILE A 48 -5.67 -5.02 28.05
C ILE A 48 -4.68 -6.17 27.87
N GLY A 49 -3.73 -6.03 26.94
CA GLY A 49 -2.76 -7.10 26.66
C GLY A 49 -1.71 -6.69 25.66
N LYS A 50 -0.77 -7.59 25.43
CA LYS A 50 0.32 -7.48 24.46
C LYS A 50 0.33 -8.70 23.58
N VAL A 51 0.74 -8.54 22.31
CA VAL A 51 0.89 -9.60 21.32
C VAL A 51 2.07 -9.28 20.42
N ASN A 52 2.81 -10.29 19.97
CA ASN A 52 3.86 -10.08 18.99
C ASN A 52 3.25 -9.96 17.58
N GLY A 53 3.88 -9.20 16.69
CA GLY A 53 3.44 -9.04 15.31
C GLY A 53 3.34 -10.38 14.57
N LYS A 54 4.27 -11.29 14.83
CA LYS A 54 4.24 -12.66 14.25
C LYS A 54 2.96 -13.44 14.55
N ASP A 55 2.41 -13.24 15.73
CA ASP A 55 1.20 -13.95 16.18
C ASP A 55 -0.08 -13.36 15.53
N LEU A 56 0.05 -12.21 14.88
CA LEU A 56 -1.03 -11.55 14.17
C LEU A 56 -1.10 -11.93 12.68
N ILE A 57 0.01 -12.42 12.10
CA ILE A 57 0.08 -12.83 10.70
C ILE A 57 -0.89 -13.99 10.46
N GLY A 58 -1.64 -13.91 9.36
CA GLY A 58 -2.64 -14.92 8.99
C GLY A 58 -4.00 -14.74 9.68
N LEU A 59 -4.13 -13.80 10.62
CA LEU A 59 -5.45 -13.45 11.15
C LEU A 59 -6.28 -12.75 10.08
N VAL A 60 -7.59 -13.01 10.11
CA VAL A 60 -8.56 -12.46 9.18
C VAL A 60 -9.35 -11.36 9.87
N CYS A 61 -9.28 -10.16 9.30
CA CYS A 61 -10.07 -9.00 9.73
C CYS A 61 -11.33 -8.88 8.89
N ARG A 62 -12.43 -8.50 9.52
CA ARG A 62 -13.67 -8.16 8.82
C ARG A 62 -13.61 -6.72 8.32
N HIS A 63 -13.97 -6.50 7.05
CA HIS A 63 -14.09 -5.15 6.52
C HIS A 63 -15.19 -4.35 7.29
N PRO A 64 -14.96 -3.06 7.58
CA PRO A 64 -15.85 -2.30 8.49
C PRO A 64 -17.29 -2.13 7.97
N PHE A 65 -17.51 -2.18 6.65
CA PHE A 65 -18.85 -1.95 6.10
C PHE A 65 -19.19 -2.81 4.86
N LEU A 66 -18.25 -3.58 4.33
CA LEU A 66 -18.48 -4.55 3.25
C LEU A 66 -18.46 -5.96 3.82
N ASP A 67 -19.13 -6.89 3.14
CA ASP A 67 -19.02 -8.32 3.46
C ASP A 67 -17.76 -8.92 2.82
N GLN A 68 -16.62 -8.41 3.27
CA GLN A 68 -15.29 -8.80 2.81
C GLN A 68 -14.36 -9.05 3.98
N GLN A 69 -13.36 -9.85 3.75
CA GLN A 69 -12.33 -10.18 4.70
C GLN A 69 -10.98 -9.66 4.24
N SER A 70 -10.15 -9.23 5.19
CA SER A 70 -8.78 -8.78 4.95
C SER A 70 -7.82 -9.61 5.78
N LEU A 71 -6.83 -10.20 5.12
CA LEU A 71 -5.79 -10.99 5.78
C LEU A 71 -4.70 -10.06 6.32
N ILE A 72 -4.21 -10.31 7.52
CA ILE A 72 -3.01 -9.68 8.03
C ILE A 72 -1.79 -10.37 7.43
N ILE A 73 -0.99 -9.63 6.69
CA ILE A 73 0.26 -10.10 6.09
C ILE A 73 1.45 -9.30 6.62
N GLU A 74 2.63 -9.88 6.51
CA GLU A 74 3.88 -9.17 6.76
C GLU A 74 4.28 -8.33 5.56
N SER A 75 4.84 -7.14 5.81
CA SER A 75 5.45 -6.35 4.75
C SER A 75 6.59 -5.48 5.23
N SER A 76 7.64 -5.39 4.41
CA SER A 76 8.85 -4.63 4.71
C SER A 76 8.66 -3.10 4.68
N HIS A 77 7.60 -2.60 4.04
CA HIS A 77 7.31 -1.16 3.98
C HIS A 77 6.58 -0.64 5.22
N VAL A 78 6.06 -1.53 6.07
CA VAL A 78 5.42 -1.16 7.33
C VAL A 78 6.47 -0.94 8.40
N THR A 79 6.46 0.24 9.02
CA THR A 79 7.42 0.62 10.07
C THR A 79 6.71 0.94 11.38
N ASP A 80 7.47 0.92 12.47
CA ASP A 80 7.04 1.34 13.80
C ASP A 80 7.30 2.84 14.09
N GLU A 81 7.48 3.64 13.03
CA GLU A 81 7.79 5.07 13.13
C GLU A 81 6.57 5.96 12.93
N ILE A 82 5.62 5.51 12.09
CA ILE A 82 4.47 6.31 11.65
C ILE A 82 3.17 5.48 11.72
N GLY A 83 2.07 6.15 12.03
CA GLY A 83 0.74 5.55 12.00
C GLY A 83 0.42 4.72 13.25
N THR A 84 -0.09 3.51 13.05
CA THR A 84 -0.49 2.57 14.11
C THR A 84 0.33 1.27 14.13
N GLY A 85 1.25 1.10 13.18
CA GLY A 85 1.93 -0.18 12.91
C GLY A 85 1.11 -1.12 12.00
N PHE A 86 -0.08 -0.70 11.58
CA PHE A 86 -0.88 -1.39 10.56
C PHE A 86 -1.11 -0.47 9.38
N VAL A 87 -0.98 -1.00 8.18
CA VAL A 87 -1.24 -0.29 6.92
C VAL A 87 -2.31 -1.05 6.14
N HIS A 88 -3.33 -0.33 5.69
CA HIS A 88 -4.29 -0.89 4.73
C HIS A 88 -3.60 -1.03 3.38
N THR A 89 -3.56 -2.24 2.85
CA THR A 89 -2.85 -2.59 1.61
C THR A 89 -3.84 -2.76 0.47
N ALA A 90 -3.62 -2.03 -0.64
CA ALA A 90 -4.46 -2.05 -1.83
C ALA A 90 -3.61 -2.33 -3.08
N PRO A 91 -3.42 -3.60 -3.48
CA PRO A 91 -2.45 -4.01 -4.51
C PRO A 91 -2.72 -3.41 -5.89
N ALA A 92 -3.94 -2.98 -6.16
CA ALA A 92 -4.29 -2.31 -7.42
C ALA A 92 -3.88 -0.82 -7.47
N HIS A 93 -3.46 -0.22 -6.33
CA HIS A 93 -3.31 1.23 -6.19
C HIS A 93 -1.98 1.70 -5.61
N GLY A 94 -1.02 0.81 -5.39
CA GLY A 94 0.32 1.14 -4.93
C GLY A 94 1.33 0.07 -5.32
N LEU A 95 2.55 0.47 -5.69
CA LEU A 95 3.60 -0.48 -6.05
C LEU A 95 4.07 -1.28 -4.82
N GLU A 96 4.27 -0.61 -3.71
CA GLU A 96 4.67 -1.25 -2.44
C GLU A 96 3.58 -2.21 -1.93
N ASP A 97 2.31 -1.82 -2.10
CA ASP A 97 1.16 -2.66 -1.79
C ASP A 97 1.09 -3.89 -2.70
N TYR A 98 1.33 -3.68 -4.00
CA TYR A 98 1.39 -4.78 -4.97
C TYR A 98 2.52 -5.75 -4.63
N ASP A 99 3.72 -5.23 -4.32
CA ASP A 99 4.86 -6.07 -3.95
C ASP A 99 4.63 -6.84 -2.65
N ALA A 100 3.99 -6.25 -1.67
CA ALA A 100 3.59 -6.91 -0.42
C ALA A 100 2.60 -8.05 -0.64
N CYS A 101 1.76 -7.93 -1.68
CA CYS A 101 0.74 -8.93 -2.01
C CYS A 101 1.26 -10.06 -2.92
N LYS A 102 2.48 -9.96 -3.45
CA LYS A 102 3.08 -11.03 -4.27
C LYS A 102 3.13 -12.34 -3.49
N GLY A 103 2.71 -13.42 -4.14
CA GLY A 103 2.66 -14.75 -3.51
C GLY A 103 1.38 -15.04 -2.71
N HIS A 104 0.48 -14.07 -2.59
CA HIS A 104 -0.86 -14.25 -2.06
C HIS A 104 -1.88 -14.20 -3.20
N ASP A 105 -2.98 -14.94 -3.05
CA ASP A 105 -4.08 -14.96 -4.03
C ASP A 105 -5.05 -13.79 -3.75
N PHE A 106 -4.58 -12.57 -3.99
CA PHE A 106 -5.39 -11.36 -3.86
C PHE A 106 -5.83 -10.84 -5.23
N ASP A 107 -7.07 -10.34 -5.30
CA ASP A 107 -7.55 -9.63 -6.48
C ASP A 107 -6.78 -8.31 -6.66
N THR A 108 -6.09 -8.19 -7.79
CA THR A 108 -5.36 -6.98 -8.19
C THR A 108 -6.14 -6.14 -9.20
N SER A 109 -7.41 -6.43 -9.43
CA SER A 109 -8.24 -5.64 -10.32
C SER A 109 -8.55 -4.26 -9.73
N SER A 110 -8.47 -3.23 -10.56
CA SER A 110 -8.80 -1.87 -10.12
C SER A 110 -10.31 -1.63 -10.15
N LEU A 111 -10.85 -1.15 -9.03
CA LEU A 111 -12.23 -0.66 -8.96
C LEU A 111 -12.40 0.74 -9.58
N ILE A 112 -11.30 1.40 -9.96
CA ILE A 112 -11.31 2.74 -10.57
C ILE A 112 -11.06 2.62 -12.07
N GLN A 113 -11.95 3.23 -12.85
CA GLN A 113 -11.88 3.29 -14.31
C GLN A 113 -10.84 4.31 -14.80
N ALA A 114 -10.61 4.34 -16.10
CA ALA A 114 -9.64 5.25 -16.72
C ALA A 114 -10.00 6.74 -16.55
N ASP A 115 -11.26 7.05 -16.36
CA ASP A 115 -11.77 8.42 -16.12
C ASP A 115 -11.70 8.85 -14.65
N GLY A 116 -11.16 7.99 -13.77
CA GLY A 116 -11.01 8.28 -12.33
C GLY A 116 -12.27 8.03 -11.50
N ARG A 117 -13.29 7.38 -12.06
CA ARG A 117 -14.52 7.02 -11.35
C ARG A 117 -14.53 5.56 -10.95
N PHE A 118 -15.19 5.27 -9.83
CA PHE A 118 -15.41 3.89 -9.43
C PHE A 118 -16.34 3.15 -10.39
N LEU A 119 -16.12 1.85 -10.54
CA LEU A 119 -17.01 0.98 -11.30
C LEU A 119 -18.45 1.09 -10.78
N LYS A 120 -19.43 1.07 -11.67
CA LYS A 120 -20.87 1.25 -11.36
C LYS A 120 -21.39 0.34 -10.24
N GLY A 121 -20.91 -0.90 -10.18
CA GLY A 121 -21.33 -1.87 -9.16
C GLY A 121 -20.62 -1.74 -7.80
N THR A 122 -19.70 -0.79 -7.62
CA THR A 122 -18.95 -0.64 -6.35
C THR A 122 -19.90 -0.12 -5.26
N PRO A 123 -20.07 -0.85 -4.14
CA PRO A 123 -20.97 -0.45 -3.07
C PRO A 123 -20.64 0.95 -2.55
N PHE A 124 -21.65 1.76 -2.28
CA PHE A 124 -21.62 3.12 -1.77
C PHE A 124 -21.00 4.17 -2.72
N VAL A 125 -20.00 3.82 -3.52
CA VAL A 125 -19.17 4.80 -4.25
C VAL A 125 -19.21 4.62 -5.78
N GLY A 126 -20.03 3.72 -6.30
CA GLY A 126 -20.15 3.49 -7.74
C GLY A 126 -20.40 4.77 -8.52
N GLU A 127 -19.68 4.95 -9.64
CA GLU A 127 -19.70 6.11 -10.54
C GLU A 127 -19.22 7.44 -9.90
N LYS A 128 -18.78 7.42 -8.64
CA LYS A 128 -18.21 8.59 -7.96
C LYS A 128 -16.73 8.73 -8.27
N ASN A 129 -16.24 9.97 -8.26
CA ASN A 129 -14.82 10.23 -8.27
C ASN A 129 -14.19 9.98 -6.88
N ILE A 130 -12.86 9.96 -6.81
CA ILE A 130 -12.12 9.65 -5.56
C ILE A 130 -12.45 10.63 -4.43
N GLN A 131 -12.61 11.93 -4.73
CA GLN A 131 -12.89 12.94 -3.71
C GLN A 131 -14.29 12.77 -3.13
N GLU A 132 -15.30 12.56 -3.98
CA GLU A 132 -16.67 12.26 -3.55
C GLU A 132 -16.71 10.96 -2.73
N ALA A 133 -16.00 9.92 -3.19
CA ALA A 133 -15.93 8.63 -2.52
C ALA A 133 -15.33 8.74 -1.10
N ASN A 134 -14.29 9.53 -0.92
CA ASN A 134 -13.67 9.75 0.39
C ASN A 134 -14.67 10.29 1.41
N GLU A 135 -15.47 11.30 1.06
CA GLU A 135 -16.47 11.84 1.99
C GLU A 135 -17.59 10.84 2.28
N ILE A 136 -18.06 10.11 1.27
CA ILE A 136 -19.06 9.04 1.44
C ILE A 136 -18.56 7.95 2.40
N VAL A 137 -17.33 7.47 2.22
CA VAL A 137 -16.73 6.44 3.06
C VAL A 137 -16.61 6.93 4.51
N ILE A 138 -16.19 8.18 4.72
CA ILE A 138 -16.11 8.79 6.05
C ILE A 138 -17.50 8.83 6.71
N ASP A 139 -18.54 9.21 5.97
CA ASP A 139 -19.90 9.27 6.50
C ASP A 139 -20.47 7.89 6.82
N VAL A 140 -20.14 6.87 6.00
CA VAL A 140 -20.49 5.46 6.29
C VAL A 140 -19.80 4.99 7.58
N LEU A 141 -18.51 5.27 7.75
CA LEU A 141 -17.79 4.92 8.98
C LEU A 141 -18.35 5.62 10.22
N LYS A 142 -18.71 6.90 10.10
CA LYS A 142 -19.39 7.65 11.17
C LYS A 142 -20.73 7.03 11.55
N SER A 143 -21.58 6.76 10.56
CA SER A 143 -22.92 6.20 10.79
C SER A 143 -22.89 4.83 11.49
N LYS A 144 -21.78 4.09 11.32
CA LYS A 144 -21.54 2.79 11.95
C LYS A 144 -20.76 2.88 13.27
N ASN A 145 -20.43 4.09 13.74
CA ASN A 145 -19.57 4.34 14.90
C ASN A 145 -18.19 3.66 14.81
N LEU A 146 -17.62 3.59 13.61
CA LEU A 146 -16.32 2.97 13.34
C LEU A 146 -15.23 3.99 13.02
N LEU A 147 -15.57 5.29 12.93
CA LEU A 147 -14.60 6.35 12.72
C LEU A 147 -14.05 6.83 14.07
N LEU A 148 -12.79 6.56 14.33
CA LEU A 148 -12.13 6.99 15.55
C LEU A 148 -11.77 8.48 15.53
N SER A 149 -11.13 8.94 14.44
CA SER A 149 -10.71 10.34 14.25
C SER A 149 -10.60 10.69 12.77
N LYS A 150 -10.78 11.98 12.42
CA LYS A 150 -10.56 12.53 11.09
C LYS A 150 -9.73 13.80 11.22
N ASN A 151 -8.54 13.80 10.65
CA ASN A 151 -7.65 14.96 10.64
C ASN A 151 -7.25 15.33 9.22
N LYS A 152 -7.09 16.62 8.94
CA LYS A 152 -6.49 17.09 7.69
C LYS A 152 -4.97 16.95 7.79
N TYR A 153 -4.38 16.30 6.80
CA TYR A 153 -2.94 16.11 6.71
C TYR A 153 -2.41 16.69 5.40
N ARG A 154 -1.36 17.48 5.48
CA ARG A 154 -0.69 18.06 4.29
C ARG A 154 0.59 17.27 4.02
N HIS A 155 0.70 16.72 2.83
CA HIS A 155 1.87 15.97 2.38
C HIS A 155 2.16 16.24 0.91
N SER A 156 3.35 15.84 0.45
CA SER A 156 3.68 15.85 -0.98
C SER A 156 2.85 14.80 -1.70
N PHE A 157 2.30 15.15 -2.84
CA PHE A 157 1.49 14.25 -3.64
C PHE A 157 1.91 14.34 -5.12
N PRO A 158 2.03 13.21 -5.85
CA PRO A 158 2.42 13.23 -7.25
C PRO A 158 1.38 13.95 -8.11
N HIS A 159 1.85 14.84 -8.98
CA HIS A 159 1.01 15.59 -9.91
C HIS A 159 1.47 15.36 -11.35
N CYS A 160 0.52 15.38 -12.27
CA CYS A 160 0.82 15.40 -13.70
C CYS A 160 1.68 16.62 -14.03
N TRP A 161 2.85 16.40 -14.64
CA TRP A 161 3.76 17.51 -14.99
C TRP A 161 3.13 18.49 -15.97
N ARG A 162 2.23 18.03 -16.85
CA ARG A 162 1.55 18.84 -17.86
C ARG A 162 0.33 19.57 -17.32
N HIS A 163 -0.61 18.86 -16.69
CA HIS A 163 -1.90 19.40 -16.26
C HIS A 163 -1.90 19.87 -14.81
N LYS A 164 -0.86 19.58 -14.03
CA LYS A 164 -0.75 19.90 -12.60
C LYS A 164 -1.88 19.30 -11.72
N THR A 165 -2.58 18.30 -12.25
CA THR A 165 -3.62 17.57 -11.52
C THR A 165 -3.02 16.44 -10.69
N PRO A 166 -3.59 16.09 -9.53
CA PRO A 166 -3.17 14.94 -8.75
C PRO A 166 -3.25 13.65 -9.57
N LEU A 167 -2.26 12.76 -9.38
CA LEU A 167 -2.23 11.44 -9.99
C LEU A 167 -2.66 10.38 -8.97
N PHE A 168 -3.16 9.27 -9.46
CA PHE A 168 -3.35 8.06 -8.65
C PHE A 168 -2.80 6.85 -9.39
N PHE A 169 -2.33 5.87 -8.61
CA PHE A 169 -1.85 4.61 -9.16
C PHE A 169 -3.05 3.69 -9.44
N ARG A 170 -2.95 2.96 -10.53
CA ARG A 170 -3.97 2.00 -10.95
C ARG A 170 -3.31 0.83 -11.67
N ALA A 171 -3.59 -0.39 -11.23
CA ALA A 171 -3.21 -1.58 -11.97
C ALA A 171 -4.01 -1.67 -13.27
N THR A 172 -3.32 -1.95 -14.36
CA THR A 172 -3.92 -2.16 -15.68
C THR A 172 -3.28 -3.37 -16.35
N PRO A 173 -4.06 -4.22 -17.04
CA PRO A 173 -3.47 -5.31 -17.82
C PRO A 173 -2.54 -4.75 -18.89
N GLN A 174 -1.34 -5.30 -18.97
CA GLN A 174 -0.31 -4.91 -19.94
C GLN A 174 0.37 -6.14 -20.50
N TRP A 175 0.97 -6.00 -21.68
CA TRP A 175 1.83 -7.02 -22.28
C TRP A 175 3.27 -6.75 -21.92
N PHE A 176 3.95 -7.78 -21.44
CA PHE A 176 5.36 -7.71 -21.08
C PHE A 176 6.17 -8.75 -21.85
N ILE A 177 7.38 -8.38 -22.27
CA ILE A 177 8.43 -9.31 -22.68
C ILE A 177 9.28 -9.54 -21.45
N SER A 178 9.34 -10.79 -21.00
CA SER A 178 10.21 -11.15 -19.88
C SER A 178 11.67 -11.10 -20.30
N MET A 179 12.47 -10.36 -19.54
CA MET A 179 13.90 -10.24 -19.79
C MET A 179 14.68 -11.42 -19.21
N ASP A 180 14.17 -12.02 -18.12
CA ASP A 180 14.84 -13.13 -17.43
C ASP A 180 14.61 -14.49 -18.10
N GLN A 181 13.51 -14.63 -18.86
CA GLN A 181 13.17 -15.92 -19.49
C GLN A 181 13.95 -16.12 -20.78
N ASN A 182 14.30 -17.39 -21.04
CA ASN A 182 15.01 -17.83 -22.26
C ASN A 182 16.36 -17.14 -22.51
N GLY A 183 16.98 -16.53 -21.48
CA GLY A 183 18.30 -15.92 -21.59
C GLY A 183 18.35 -14.62 -22.41
N LEU A 184 17.21 -13.94 -22.61
CA LEU A 184 17.15 -12.72 -23.42
C LEU A 184 18.08 -11.62 -22.87
N LEU A 185 18.08 -11.41 -21.54
CA LEU A 185 18.97 -10.44 -20.90
C LEU A 185 20.43 -10.77 -21.13
N ASP A 186 20.83 -12.03 -20.93
CA ASP A 186 22.21 -12.49 -21.12
C ASP A 186 22.64 -12.32 -22.57
N ASP A 187 21.77 -12.62 -23.51
CA ASP A 187 22.08 -12.45 -24.95
C ASP A 187 22.20 -10.98 -25.34
N CYS A 188 21.37 -10.10 -24.75
CA CYS A 188 21.51 -8.65 -24.94
C CYS A 188 22.84 -8.14 -24.40
N LEU A 189 23.23 -8.53 -23.19
CA LEU A 189 24.52 -8.12 -22.60
C LEU A 189 25.71 -8.63 -23.43
N LYS A 190 25.69 -9.87 -23.89
CA LYS A 190 26.72 -10.39 -24.80
C LYS A 190 26.80 -9.58 -26.10
N LYS A 191 25.66 -9.23 -26.69
CA LYS A 191 25.63 -8.43 -27.92
C LYS A 191 26.16 -7.01 -27.73
N ILE A 192 25.96 -6.41 -26.58
CA ILE A 192 26.53 -5.09 -26.25
C ILE A 192 28.04 -5.13 -26.24
N GLU A 193 28.67 -6.24 -25.81
CA GLU A 193 30.13 -6.44 -25.85
C GLU A 193 30.68 -6.52 -27.29
N GLU A 194 29.92 -7.05 -28.24
CA GLU A 194 30.32 -7.22 -29.62
C GLU A 194 30.25 -5.93 -30.45
N ILE A 195 29.53 -4.91 -29.97
CA ILE A 195 29.29 -3.65 -30.69
C ILE A 195 30.47 -2.68 -30.49
N ASN A 196 30.93 -2.04 -31.56
CA ASN A 196 31.86 -0.94 -31.45
C ASN A 196 31.13 0.38 -31.15
N TRP A 197 31.33 0.89 -29.95
CA TRP A 197 30.63 2.06 -29.45
C TRP A 197 31.37 3.37 -29.77
N LEU A 198 30.66 4.33 -30.38
CA LEU A 198 31.13 5.68 -30.62
C LEU A 198 30.09 6.68 -30.12
N PRO A 199 30.38 7.44 -29.04
CA PRO A 199 31.59 7.41 -28.21
C PRO A 199 31.62 6.18 -27.25
N GLU A 200 32.81 5.79 -26.82
CA GLU A 200 33.04 4.58 -26.00
C GLU A 200 32.21 4.55 -24.70
N TRP A 201 31.97 5.71 -24.06
CA TRP A 201 31.17 5.81 -22.87
C TRP A 201 29.71 5.34 -23.05
N GLY A 202 29.21 5.30 -24.27
CA GLY A 202 27.89 4.77 -24.60
C GLY A 202 27.70 3.31 -24.16
N LYS A 203 28.79 2.51 -24.21
CA LYS A 203 28.74 1.12 -23.76
C LYS A 203 28.34 0.99 -22.29
N SER A 204 29.09 1.64 -21.40
CA SER A 204 28.82 1.52 -19.96
C SER A 204 27.40 1.96 -19.57
N ARG A 205 26.86 2.97 -20.27
CA ARG A 205 25.49 3.41 -20.06
C ARG A 205 24.47 2.37 -20.48
N ILE A 206 24.64 1.75 -21.64
CA ILE A 206 23.73 0.70 -22.10
C ILE A 206 23.84 -0.54 -21.24
N ASP A 207 25.05 -0.97 -20.83
CA ASP A 207 25.25 -2.08 -19.91
C ASP A 207 24.44 -1.88 -18.61
N SER A 208 24.60 -0.73 -17.96
CA SER A 208 23.85 -0.43 -16.73
C SER A 208 22.33 -0.41 -16.95
N MET A 209 21.88 0.16 -18.07
CA MET A 209 20.47 0.20 -18.42
C MET A 209 19.88 -1.18 -18.68
N MET A 210 20.66 -2.12 -19.19
CA MET A 210 20.21 -3.49 -19.47
C MET A 210 20.33 -4.38 -18.24
N ALA A 211 21.41 -4.29 -17.47
CA ALA A 211 21.64 -5.12 -16.29
C ALA A 211 20.53 -4.98 -15.23
N ASP A 212 20.03 -3.75 -15.03
CA ASP A 212 18.96 -3.45 -14.09
C ASP A 212 17.57 -3.39 -14.75
N ARG A 213 17.43 -3.88 -15.96
CA ARG A 213 16.19 -3.73 -16.71
C ARG A 213 15.12 -4.68 -16.22
N PRO A 214 13.96 -4.17 -15.75
CA PRO A 214 12.79 -4.99 -15.52
C PRO A 214 12.20 -5.51 -16.83
N ASP A 215 11.23 -6.39 -16.75
CA ASP A 215 10.45 -6.83 -17.90
C ASP A 215 9.98 -5.66 -18.77
N TRP A 216 10.03 -5.86 -20.07
CA TRP A 216 9.73 -4.79 -21.02
C TRP A 216 8.23 -4.70 -21.31
N CYS A 217 7.57 -3.66 -20.82
CA CYS A 217 6.19 -3.37 -21.18
C CYS A 217 6.11 -2.87 -22.62
N VAL A 218 5.39 -3.60 -23.48
CA VAL A 218 5.26 -3.33 -24.91
C VAL A 218 3.87 -2.79 -25.30
N SER A 219 2.92 -2.81 -24.39
CA SER A 219 1.59 -2.26 -24.58
C SER A 219 1.44 -0.88 -23.93
N ARG A 220 0.40 -0.15 -24.35
CA ARG A 220 0.05 1.17 -23.82
C ARG A 220 -1.45 1.28 -23.59
#